data_e11cbac0793a3dba4793758f2c99b5cc
#
_entry.id   e11cbac0793a3dba4793758f2c99b5cc
#
_cell.length_a   1.000
_cell.length_b   1.000
_cell.length_c   1.000
_cell.angle_alpha   90.00
_cell.angle_beta   90.00
_cell.angle_gamma   90.00
#
_symmetry.space_group_name_H-M   'P 1'
#
loop_
_entity.id
_entity.type
_entity.pdbx_description
1 polymer ?
#
loop_
_entity_poly.entity_id
_entity_poly.type
_entity_poly.pdbx_seq_one_letter_code
_entity_poly.pdbx_strand_id
1 'polypeptide(L)'
;MRYLLMISLLIPAAASADEQRIGFVAGSTYGVGLGYSKQYKDGNGWQVSLLPIIDEDFDSTVFVGATMFHTLNSTSWGRAYWSLGAAAFYRRDTQERWSNPECPPGAERCPEPVLEGEVLEEGAMFSFGPGVGLERRWKQFAVSLELPLAVQILAENKIIGFGGIRPIPNFSLMYFW
;
A
#
# COMPACT_ATOMS: atom_id res chain seq x y z
N MET A 1 -2.63 24.20 9.29
CA MET A 1 -3.19 23.43 10.46
C MET A 1 -3.20 21.96 10.06
N ARG A 2 -2.30 21.17 10.64
CA ARG A 2 -2.15 19.74 10.30
C ARG A 2 -3.27 18.95 10.99
N TYR A 3 -4.18 18.44 10.25
CA TYR A 3 -5.16 17.46 10.77
C TYR A 3 -4.54 16.08 10.75
N LEU A 4 -3.96 15.69 11.88
CA LEU A 4 -3.63 14.30 12.17
C LEU A 4 -4.95 13.58 12.43
N LEU A 5 -5.46 12.88 11.43
CA LEU A 5 -6.61 12.00 11.59
C LEU A 5 -6.14 10.79 12.42
N MET A 6 -6.29 10.89 13.75
CA MET A 6 -6.14 9.72 14.62
C MET A 6 -7.30 8.77 14.34
N ILE A 7 -7.07 7.80 13.49
CA ILE A 7 -7.93 6.63 13.37
C ILE A 7 -7.70 5.82 14.64
N SER A 8 -8.55 6.03 15.63
CA SER A 8 -8.65 5.16 16.81
C SER A 8 -9.20 3.82 16.33
N LEU A 9 -8.31 2.90 15.94
CA LEU A 9 -8.65 1.50 15.76
C LEU A 9 -9.08 0.96 17.12
N LEU A 10 -10.39 0.89 17.36
CA LEU A 10 -10.99 0.12 18.44
C LEU A 10 -10.64 -1.35 18.19
N ILE A 11 -9.55 -1.79 18.79
CA ILE A 11 -9.15 -3.20 18.82
C ILE A 11 -10.07 -3.85 19.87
N PRO A 12 -11.03 -4.71 19.50
CA PRO A 12 -11.79 -5.46 20.46
C PRO A 12 -10.84 -6.39 21.21
N ALA A 13 -10.70 -6.17 22.52
CA ALA A 13 -10.04 -7.10 23.41
C ALA A 13 -10.92 -8.37 23.53
N ALA A 14 -10.79 -9.27 22.57
CA ALA A 14 -11.42 -10.58 22.64
C ALA A 14 -10.37 -11.57 23.17
N ALA A 15 -10.66 -12.13 24.33
CA ALA A 15 -9.93 -13.25 24.94
C ALA A 15 -10.09 -14.50 24.07
N SER A 16 -9.39 -14.59 22.94
CA SER A 16 -9.25 -15.81 22.18
C SER A 16 -7.76 -16.04 21.93
N ALA A 17 -7.36 -17.30 21.96
CA ALA A 17 -5.97 -17.71 21.79
C ALA A 17 -5.46 -17.54 20.33
N ASP A 18 -6.00 -16.61 19.61
CA ASP A 18 -5.55 -16.17 18.29
C ASP A 18 -4.52 -15.08 18.48
N GLU A 19 -3.47 -15.11 17.70
CA GLU A 19 -2.40 -14.13 17.75
C GLU A 19 -2.76 -12.91 16.90
N GLN A 20 -2.74 -11.73 17.50
CA GLN A 20 -2.96 -10.46 16.82
C GLN A 20 -1.62 -9.74 16.67
N ARG A 21 -1.46 -8.99 15.60
CA ARG A 21 -0.22 -8.33 15.24
C ARG A 21 -0.48 -6.98 14.61
N ILE A 22 0.42 -6.04 14.89
CA ILE A 22 0.46 -4.73 14.23
C ILE A 22 1.90 -4.43 13.83
N GLY A 23 2.10 -3.74 12.73
CA GLY A 23 3.44 -3.39 12.30
C GLY A 23 3.49 -2.71 10.95
N PHE A 24 4.64 -2.79 10.32
CA PHE A 24 4.89 -2.25 8.99
C PHE A 24 4.98 -3.38 7.97
N VAL A 25 4.38 -3.14 6.81
CA VAL A 25 4.41 -4.07 5.67
C VAL A 25 4.75 -3.32 4.39
N ALA A 26 5.41 -4.02 3.47
CA ALA A 26 5.74 -3.49 2.16
C ALA A 26 5.85 -4.63 1.14
N GLY A 27 5.23 -4.48 -0.01
CA GLY A 27 5.37 -5.42 -1.11
C GLY A 27 4.25 -5.40 -2.12
N SER A 28 4.38 -6.21 -3.14
CA SER A 28 3.47 -6.20 -4.29
C SER A 28 2.06 -6.70 -3.98
N THR A 29 1.91 -7.64 -3.05
CA THR A 29 0.62 -8.21 -2.65
C THR A 29 0.22 -7.84 -1.22
N TYR A 30 1.17 -7.30 -0.43
CA TYR A 30 0.89 -6.78 0.91
C TYR A 30 0.40 -5.34 0.89
N GLY A 31 0.66 -4.58 -0.20
CA GLY A 31 0.62 -3.14 -0.17
C GLY A 31 1.79 -2.55 0.63
N VAL A 32 1.68 -1.28 0.99
CA VAL A 32 2.69 -0.59 1.81
C VAL A 32 1.97 0.12 2.95
N GLY A 33 2.59 0.14 4.13
CA GLY A 33 2.12 0.95 5.24
C GLY A 33 1.96 0.22 6.56
N LEU A 34 1.04 0.72 7.38
CA LEU A 34 0.68 0.08 8.62
C LEU A 34 -0.15 -1.17 8.34
N GLY A 35 0.28 -2.28 8.88
CA GLY A 35 -0.37 -3.58 8.75
C GLY A 35 -0.99 -4.03 10.07
N TYR A 36 -2.16 -4.63 9.97
CA TYR A 36 -2.77 -5.41 11.03
C TYR A 36 -3.00 -6.82 10.55
N SER A 37 -2.66 -7.82 11.36
CA SER A 37 -2.90 -9.21 11.01
C SER A 37 -3.45 -10.01 12.18
N LYS A 38 -4.18 -11.06 11.84
CA LYS A 38 -4.69 -12.03 12.80
C LYS A 38 -4.36 -13.43 12.33
N GLN A 39 -3.76 -14.22 13.21
CA GLN A 39 -3.49 -15.63 12.98
C GLN A 39 -4.32 -16.49 13.91
N TYR A 40 -4.96 -17.49 13.35
CA TYR A 40 -5.76 -18.47 14.06
C TYR A 40 -4.93 -19.70 14.45
N LYS A 41 -5.43 -20.48 15.40
CA LYS A 41 -4.77 -21.71 15.89
C LYS A 41 -4.64 -22.79 14.83
N ASP A 42 -5.52 -22.82 13.85
CA ASP A 42 -5.52 -23.77 12.73
C ASP A 42 -4.43 -23.47 11.69
N GLY A 43 -3.62 -22.44 11.92
CA GLY A 43 -2.56 -22.01 11.01
C GLY A 43 -3.00 -21.05 9.92
N ASN A 44 -4.31 -20.81 9.79
CA ASN A 44 -4.83 -19.79 8.89
C ASN A 44 -4.63 -18.39 9.47
N GLY A 45 -4.70 -17.37 8.62
CA GLY A 45 -4.67 -16.00 9.05
C GLY A 45 -4.91 -15.03 7.90
N TRP A 46 -5.01 -13.78 8.26
CA TRP A 46 -5.15 -12.69 7.30
C TRP A 46 -4.39 -11.45 7.78
N GLN A 47 -4.10 -10.57 6.84
CA GLN A 47 -3.43 -9.30 7.06
C GLN A 47 -4.07 -8.25 6.16
N VAL A 48 -4.19 -7.05 6.68
CA VAL A 48 -4.55 -5.86 5.90
C VAL A 48 -3.51 -4.79 6.11
N SER A 49 -3.35 -3.91 5.14
CA SER A 49 -2.43 -2.78 5.22
C SER A 49 -3.03 -1.53 4.60
N LEU A 50 -2.60 -0.39 5.10
CA LEU A 50 -3.02 0.91 4.60
C LEU A 50 -1.90 1.95 4.81
N LEU A 51 -1.64 2.75 3.79
CA LEU A 51 -0.83 3.97 3.87
C LEU A 51 -1.44 5.06 3.00
N PRO A 52 -2.16 6.02 3.58
CA PRO A 52 -2.55 7.24 2.90
C PRO A 52 -1.42 8.27 3.02
N ILE A 53 -1.01 8.84 1.90
CA ILE A 53 -0.09 9.98 1.82
C ILE A 53 -0.86 11.10 1.13
N ILE A 54 -1.06 12.19 1.86
CA ILE A 54 -1.76 13.38 1.35
C ILE A 54 -0.81 14.56 1.52
N ASP A 55 -0.43 15.18 0.40
CA ASP A 55 0.43 16.35 0.39
C ASP A 55 -0.39 17.65 0.42
N GLU A 56 0.31 18.79 0.63
CA GLU A 56 -0.30 20.13 0.80
C GLU A 56 -1.02 20.60 -0.48
N ASP A 57 -0.58 20.13 -1.64
CA ASP A 57 -1.17 20.47 -2.96
C ASP A 57 -2.33 19.52 -3.37
N PHE A 58 -2.92 18.81 -2.40
CA PHE A 58 -3.97 17.79 -2.64
C PHE A 58 -3.53 16.60 -3.49
N ASP A 59 -2.25 16.44 -3.73
CA ASP A 59 -1.72 15.21 -4.28
C ASP A 59 -1.95 14.07 -3.30
N SER A 60 -2.50 12.99 -3.78
CA SER A 60 -2.83 11.87 -2.92
C SER A 60 -2.28 10.56 -3.47
N THR A 61 -1.63 9.83 -2.58
CA THR A 61 -1.17 8.48 -2.85
C THR A 61 -1.74 7.56 -1.78
N VAL A 62 -2.43 6.51 -2.19
CA VAL A 62 -3.03 5.54 -1.28
C VAL A 62 -2.55 4.15 -1.64
N PHE A 63 -2.02 3.46 -0.64
CA PHE A 63 -1.71 2.03 -0.71
C PHE A 63 -2.68 1.27 0.18
N VAL A 64 -3.26 0.21 -0.35
CA VAL A 64 -4.07 -0.73 0.41
C VAL A 64 -3.70 -2.16 0.02
N GLY A 65 -3.67 -3.06 0.99
CA GLY A 65 -3.40 -4.47 0.74
C GLY A 65 -4.21 -5.38 1.65
N ALA A 66 -4.47 -6.57 1.15
CA ALA A 66 -5.10 -7.65 1.91
C ALA A 66 -4.48 -8.99 1.51
N THR A 67 -4.14 -9.79 2.50
CA THR A 67 -3.49 -11.10 2.27
C THR A 67 -4.08 -12.13 3.22
N MET A 68 -4.39 -13.30 2.70
CA MET A 68 -4.69 -14.51 3.46
C MET A 68 -3.46 -15.41 3.44
N PHE A 69 -3.18 -16.10 4.54
CA PHE A 69 -2.06 -17.02 4.63
C PHE A 69 -2.43 -18.28 5.40
N HIS A 70 -1.73 -19.36 5.07
CA HIS A 70 -1.85 -20.64 5.76
C HIS A 70 -0.46 -21.17 6.10
N THR A 71 -0.26 -21.52 7.37
CA THR A 71 1.00 -22.06 7.87
C THR A 71 1.20 -23.49 7.41
N LEU A 72 2.29 -23.74 6.70
CA LEU A 72 2.70 -25.07 6.24
C LEU A 72 3.49 -25.82 7.30
N ASN A 73 4.40 -25.09 7.97
CA ASN A 73 5.24 -25.65 9.04
C ASN A 73 5.54 -24.55 10.05
N SER A 74 5.57 -24.90 11.32
CA SER A 74 5.80 -23.98 12.42
C SER A 74 6.75 -24.58 13.45
N THR A 75 7.68 -23.74 13.91
CA THR A 75 8.64 -24.04 14.98
C THR A 75 8.54 -22.96 16.05
N SER A 76 9.21 -23.14 17.18
CA SER A 76 9.27 -22.12 18.25
C SER A 76 9.91 -20.80 17.82
N TRP A 77 10.66 -20.78 16.74
CA TRP A 77 11.41 -19.61 16.27
C TRP A 77 10.93 -19.02 14.94
N GLY A 78 9.95 -19.66 14.29
CA GLY A 78 9.41 -19.15 13.03
C GLY A 78 8.48 -20.12 12.32
N ARG A 79 8.02 -19.73 11.14
CA ARG A 79 7.11 -20.55 10.32
C ARG A 79 7.40 -20.37 8.84
N ALA A 80 7.02 -21.41 8.06
CA ALA A 80 6.84 -21.33 6.62
C ALA A 80 5.35 -21.31 6.31
N TYR A 81 4.92 -20.53 5.32
CA TYR A 81 3.52 -20.41 4.94
C TYR A 81 3.36 -20.16 3.44
N TRP A 82 2.18 -20.47 2.92
CA TRP A 82 1.75 -19.96 1.63
C TRP A 82 0.73 -18.84 1.84
N SER A 83 0.59 -17.98 0.86
CA SER A 83 -0.29 -16.82 0.90
C SER A 83 -1.05 -16.64 -0.41
N LEU A 84 -2.13 -15.89 -0.33
CA LEU A 84 -2.84 -15.31 -1.45
C LEU A 84 -3.15 -13.86 -1.09
N GLY A 85 -2.58 -12.93 -1.84
CA GLY A 85 -2.70 -11.52 -1.53
C GLY A 85 -3.12 -10.69 -2.73
N ALA A 86 -3.65 -9.51 -2.41
CA ALA A 86 -3.96 -8.46 -3.37
C ALA A 86 -3.64 -7.10 -2.77
N ALA A 87 -3.13 -6.20 -3.62
CA ALA A 87 -2.87 -4.81 -3.25
C ALA A 87 -3.32 -3.87 -4.34
N ALA A 88 -3.70 -2.66 -3.95
CA ALA A 88 -3.99 -1.56 -4.83
C ALA A 88 -3.13 -0.36 -4.44
N PHE A 89 -2.66 0.31 -5.45
CA PHE A 89 -1.97 1.58 -5.37
C PHE A 89 -2.75 2.57 -6.23
N TYR A 90 -3.07 3.72 -5.66
CA TYR A 90 -3.71 4.82 -6.36
C TYR A 90 -2.87 6.07 -6.16
N ARG A 91 -2.62 6.79 -7.25
CA ARG A 91 -1.94 8.07 -7.24
C ARG A 91 -2.74 9.08 -8.02
N ARG A 92 -2.85 10.27 -7.47
CA ARG A 92 -3.42 11.45 -8.09
C ARG A 92 -2.42 12.58 -7.94
N ASP A 93 -1.94 13.11 -9.07
CA ASP A 93 -1.07 14.28 -9.13
C ASP A 93 -1.85 15.44 -9.76
N THR A 94 -1.74 16.60 -9.14
CA THR A 94 -2.32 17.85 -9.64
C THR A 94 -1.18 18.75 -10.11
N GLN A 95 -1.12 19.07 -11.39
CA GLN A 95 -0.13 19.98 -11.92
C GLN A 95 -0.81 21.28 -12.34
N GLU A 96 -0.41 22.38 -11.73
CA GLU A 96 -0.81 23.70 -12.16
C GLU A 96 -0.10 24.07 -13.47
N ARG A 97 -0.87 24.34 -14.52
CA ARG A 97 -0.35 24.78 -15.80
C ARG A 97 -0.57 26.27 -15.95
N TRP A 98 0.53 27.02 -15.85
CA TRP A 98 0.55 28.46 -16.10
C TRP A 98 0.86 28.75 -17.56
N SER A 99 0.00 29.51 -18.25
CA SER A 99 0.31 30.06 -19.56
C SER A 99 0.94 31.44 -19.40
N ASN A 100 2.00 31.68 -20.16
CA ASN A 100 2.52 33.01 -20.34
C ASN A 100 1.95 33.57 -21.65
N PRO A 101 0.92 34.42 -21.61
CA PRO A 101 0.39 35.02 -22.82
C PRO A 101 1.47 35.80 -23.56
N GLU A 102 1.52 35.68 -24.90
CA GLU A 102 2.49 36.39 -25.71
C GLU A 102 2.32 37.91 -25.53
N CYS A 103 3.43 38.58 -25.26
CA CYS A 103 3.44 40.01 -25.13
C CYS A 103 3.27 40.67 -26.48
N PRO A 104 2.22 41.45 -26.72
CA PRO A 104 2.04 42.14 -27.99
C PRO A 104 3.21 43.09 -28.28
N PRO A 105 3.70 43.16 -29.53
CA PRO A 105 4.78 44.08 -29.88
C PRO A 105 4.36 45.53 -29.62
N GLY A 106 5.13 46.22 -28.77
CA GLY A 106 4.88 47.62 -28.36
C GLY A 106 4.00 47.79 -27.11
N ALA A 107 3.63 46.73 -26.41
CA ALA A 107 2.94 46.87 -25.13
C ALA A 107 3.87 47.35 -24.02
N GLU A 108 3.45 48.35 -23.26
CA GLU A 108 4.21 48.86 -22.10
C GLU A 108 4.22 47.85 -20.91
N ARG A 109 3.28 46.89 -20.89
CA ARG A 109 3.22 45.80 -19.91
C ARG A 109 2.74 44.53 -20.59
N CYS A 110 3.40 43.41 -20.30
CA CYS A 110 2.92 42.11 -20.71
C CYS A 110 1.77 41.67 -19.78
N PRO A 111 0.82 40.91 -20.28
CA PRO A 111 -0.19 40.26 -19.44
C PRO A 111 0.44 39.38 -18.37
N GLU A 112 -0.18 39.34 -17.20
CA GLU A 112 0.27 38.44 -16.14
C GLU A 112 0.01 36.97 -16.54
N PRO A 113 0.87 36.07 -16.08
CA PRO A 113 0.61 34.62 -16.27
C PRO A 113 -0.78 34.24 -15.77
N VAL A 114 -1.51 33.49 -16.56
CA VAL A 114 -2.85 33.01 -16.23
C VAL A 114 -2.80 31.52 -15.99
N LEU A 115 -3.43 31.06 -14.92
CA LEU A 115 -3.62 29.63 -14.67
C LEU A 115 -4.59 29.06 -15.72
N GLU A 116 -4.08 28.29 -16.67
CA GLU A 116 -4.89 27.69 -17.75
C GLU A 116 -5.67 26.44 -17.35
N GLY A 117 -5.33 25.84 -16.22
CA GLY A 117 -6.03 24.70 -15.67
C GLY A 117 -5.14 23.79 -14.82
N GLU A 118 -5.79 22.85 -14.18
CA GLU A 118 -5.15 21.77 -13.46
C GLU A 118 -5.09 20.54 -14.40
N VAL A 119 -3.90 19.99 -14.59
CA VAL A 119 -3.74 18.69 -15.25
C VAL A 119 -3.72 17.64 -14.16
N LEU A 120 -4.75 16.82 -14.11
CA LEU A 120 -4.84 15.68 -13.19
C LEU A 120 -4.28 14.46 -13.89
N GLU A 121 -3.16 13.95 -13.39
CA GLU A 121 -2.67 12.62 -13.72
C GLU A 121 -3.19 11.63 -12.68
N GLU A 122 -4.04 10.72 -13.12
CA GLU A 122 -4.56 9.65 -12.27
C GLU A 122 -4.02 8.31 -12.73
N GLY A 123 -3.43 7.57 -11.79
CA GLY A 123 -2.94 6.23 -12.03
C GLY A 123 -3.35 5.28 -10.92
N ALA A 124 -3.73 4.08 -11.30
CA ALA A 124 -3.96 3.00 -10.35
C ALA A 124 -3.23 1.73 -10.79
N MET A 125 -2.66 1.03 -9.83
CA MET A 125 -2.05 -0.28 -10.04
C MET A 125 -2.71 -1.27 -9.10
N PHE A 126 -3.12 -2.39 -9.65
CA PHE A 126 -3.61 -3.53 -8.89
C PHE A 126 -2.65 -4.68 -9.05
N SER A 127 -2.34 -5.36 -7.95
CA SER A 127 -1.52 -6.56 -7.97
C SER A 127 -2.17 -7.65 -7.12
N PHE A 128 -2.13 -8.88 -7.60
CA PHE A 128 -2.65 -10.02 -6.85
C PHE A 128 -1.91 -11.29 -7.24
N GLY A 129 -1.84 -12.24 -6.33
CA GLY A 129 -1.23 -13.52 -6.63
C GLY A 129 -0.91 -14.35 -5.39
N PRO A 130 -0.57 -15.63 -5.62
CA PRO A 130 -0.08 -16.52 -4.59
C PRO A 130 1.37 -16.20 -4.23
N GLY A 131 1.76 -16.57 -3.01
CA GLY A 131 3.12 -16.42 -2.53
C GLY A 131 3.52 -17.54 -1.58
N VAL A 132 4.82 -17.64 -1.32
CA VAL A 132 5.40 -18.46 -0.26
C VAL A 132 6.31 -17.61 0.59
N GLY A 133 6.25 -17.79 1.89
CA GLY A 133 6.96 -16.94 2.82
C GLY A 133 7.56 -17.70 4.00
N LEU A 134 8.56 -17.03 4.57
CA LEU A 134 9.20 -17.43 5.81
C LEU A 134 9.05 -16.30 6.82
N GLU A 135 8.76 -16.65 8.05
CA GLU A 135 8.68 -15.74 9.17
C GLU A 135 9.63 -16.19 10.28
N ARG A 136 10.42 -15.25 10.77
CA ARG A 136 11.27 -15.41 11.96
C ARG A 136 10.66 -14.65 13.13
N ARG A 137 10.63 -15.28 14.30
CA ARG A 137 10.07 -14.73 15.54
C ARG A 137 11.14 -14.47 16.59
N TRP A 138 11.04 -13.33 17.28
CA TRP A 138 11.87 -12.97 18.43
C TRP A 138 10.98 -12.34 19.51
N LYS A 139 10.76 -13.04 20.61
CA LYS A 139 9.90 -12.57 21.70
C LYS A 139 8.55 -12.10 21.15
N GLN A 140 8.35 -10.78 21.06
CA GLN A 140 7.10 -10.15 20.61
C GLN A 140 7.20 -9.56 19.18
N PHE A 141 8.27 -9.84 18.46
CA PHE A 141 8.47 -9.36 17.11
C PHE A 141 8.54 -10.50 16.11
N ALA A 142 8.00 -10.28 14.94
CA ALA A 142 8.14 -11.17 13.80
C ALA A 142 8.58 -10.38 12.57
N VAL A 143 9.52 -10.95 11.84
CA VAL A 143 9.93 -10.46 10.52
C VAL A 143 9.56 -11.53 9.51
N SER A 144 8.87 -11.16 8.45
CA SER A 144 8.60 -12.06 7.34
C SER A 144 9.18 -11.56 6.03
N LEU A 145 9.56 -12.53 5.22
CA LEU A 145 9.92 -12.35 3.82
C LEU A 145 9.08 -13.32 3.00
N GLU A 146 8.40 -12.81 1.99
CA GLU A 146 7.56 -13.59 1.10
C GLU A 146 7.93 -13.32 -0.36
N LEU A 147 7.89 -14.33 -1.18
CA LEU A 147 8.06 -14.23 -2.62
C LEU A 147 6.72 -14.56 -3.31
N PRO A 148 5.96 -13.54 -3.70
CA PRO A 148 4.74 -13.71 -4.46
C PRO A 148 5.01 -13.84 -5.95
N LEU A 149 4.10 -14.49 -6.66
CA LEU A 149 3.95 -14.43 -8.11
C LEU A 149 2.81 -13.47 -8.44
N ALA A 150 3.08 -12.17 -8.38
CA ALA A 150 2.06 -11.15 -8.52
C ALA A 150 1.77 -10.81 -9.99
N VAL A 151 0.51 -10.92 -10.36
CA VAL A 151 -0.04 -10.36 -11.60
C VAL A 151 -0.33 -8.88 -11.35
N GLN A 152 0.16 -8.01 -12.24
CA GLN A 152 -0.04 -6.56 -12.14
C GLN A 152 -0.95 -6.07 -13.27
N ILE A 153 -1.90 -5.23 -12.91
CA ILE A 153 -2.80 -4.52 -13.82
C ILE A 153 -2.59 -3.02 -13.57
N LEU A 154 -2.31 -2.29 -14.63
CA LEU A 154 -2.14 -0.84 -14.62
C LEU A 154 -3.37 -0.19 -15.23
N ALA A 155 -3.86 0.85 -14.59
CA ALA A 155 -4.94 1.68 -15.09
C ALA A 155 -4.48 3.14 -15.07
N GLU A 156 -4.22 3.71 -16.25
CA GLU A 156 -3.78 5.09 -16.43
C GLU A 156 -4.65 5.75 -17.49
N ASN A 157 -5.16 6.94 -17.22
CA ASN A 157 -5.92 7.76 -18.18
C ASN A 157 -7.01 6.97 -18.94
N LYS A 158 -7.78 6.13 -18.23
CA LYS A 158 -8.85 5.27 -18.78
C LYS A 158 -8.37 4.09 -19.64
N ILE A 159 -7.07 3.85 -19.71
CA ILE A 159 -6.48 2.70 -20.40
C ILE A 159 -6.10 1.66 -19.34
N ILE A 160 -6.63 0.45 -19.49
CA ILE A 160 -6.27 -0.68 -18.64
C ILE A 160 -5.26 -1.54 -19.39
N GLY A 161 -4.10 -1.74 -18.79
CA GLY A 161 -3.01 -2.51 -19.35
C GLY A 161 -2.57 -3.66 -18.44
N PHE A 162 -2.02 -4.71 -19.02
CA PHE A 162 -1.38 -5.79 -18.30
C PHE A 162 0.06 -5.40 -17.95
N GLY A 163 0.36 -5.24 -16.66
CA GLY A 163 1.69 -4.87 -16.17
C GLY A 163 2.69 -6.03 -16.08
N GLY A 164 2.22 -7.27 -16.31
CA GLY A 164 3.04 -8.47 -16.28
C GLY A 164 2.94 -9.28 -14.99
N ILE A 165 3.74 -10.34 -14.93
CA ILE A 165 3.91 -11.18 -13.72
C ILE A 165 5.28 -10.85 -13.14
N ARG A 166 5.32 -10.41 -11.89
CA ARG A 166 6.56 -9.98 -11.24
C ARG A 166 6.72 -10.61 -9.86
N PRO A 167 7.85 -11.27 -9.59
CA PRO A 167 8.19 -11.79 -8.26
C PRO A 167 8.81 -10.66 -7.40
N ILE A 168 8.00 -9.67 -7.00
CA ILE A 168 8.48 -8.59 -6.14
C ILE A 168 8.32 -9.02 -4.69
N PRO A 169 9.40 -9.15 -3.91
CA PRO A 169 9.33 -9.62 -2.55
C PRO A 169 8.42 -8.75 -1.67
N ASN A 170 7.69 -9.40 -0.78
CA ASN A 170 6.98 -8.76 0.31
C ASN A 170 7.80 -8.88 1.59
N PHE A 171 7.75 -7.83 2.41
CA PHE A 171 8.41 -7.76 3.70
C PHE A 171 7.41 -7.33 4.78
N SER A 172 7.52 -7.88 5.99
CA SER A 172 6.81 -7.34 7.14
C SER A 172 7.65 -7.35 8.40
N LEU A 173 7.43 -6.34 9.24
CA LEU A 173 7.92 -6.27 10.61
C LEU A 173 6.71 -6.05 11.53
N MET A 174 6.36 -7.06 12.31
CA MET A 174 5.15 -7.09 13.12
C MET A 174 5.49 -7.25 14.59
N TYR A 175 4.76 -6.53 15.46
CA TYR A 175 4.68 -6.75 16.89
C TYR A 175 3.42 -7.54 17.20
N PHE A 176 3.51 -8.56 18.05
CA PHE A 176 2.37 -9.41 18.42
C PHE A 176 2.19 -9.49 19.94
N TRP A 177 0.95 -9.66 20.37
CA TRP A 177 0.52 -9.77 21.77
C TRP A 177 -0.54 -10.85 21.97
#